data_a87789db009600e4bdff1cd598ccf647
#
_entry.id   a87789db009600e4bdff1cd598ccf647
#
_cell.length_a   1.000
_cell.length_b   1.000
_cell.length_c   1.000
_cell.angle_alpha   90.00
_cell.angle_beta   90.00
_cell.angle_gamma   90.00
#
_symmetry.space_group_name_H-M   'P 1'
#
loop_
_entity.id
_entity.type
_entity.pdbx_description
1 polymer ?
#
loop_
_entity_poly.entity_id
_entity_poly.type
_entity_poly.pdbx_seq_one_letter_code
_entity_poly.pdbx_strand_id
1 'polypeptide(L)'
;MAPRRALAALGLAFGVLVAGACRKPVPVARVAIHSAPLSFDPHLQNEIVTAAVLANLYDGLTEFDRESRLVPALAAEWTNPDERTWVFRLRKGVRFHDGRDLAAADVVFSLERARRHPRTGLASYLVEVASVREVDPSTVEIRTSRPFAALLAKLSPIAIVPRDAPEEIVTPVGTGSYRLASAGRDRLDLEPFPGDWRKGPPPPRLTFLVEADPRRRVELLLSGEADVAADLPGDAAEGLRGSPCCREIAQPGSTVEYLRLSTLFPPFRDARVREAVSLAIDRAGYVAAAHRGRAQPAGQLVVPGVFGYAPGLKAEGRDLPRARRLLAEAGYPDGFDVVLDFRPGRHGKALAAQLAEAGIRASPRETSWTDLHPRIRNGGVAFYFGGVVAQTAEASDVLDGFVHTRDEARGYGVTNHSRYSNPRADALIEQAAATLDMTRRRGLLQEAMEVVMADRFLVPVAGLYEVYGASRRVRFEPRLDMKLLGREMRTE
;
A
#
# COMPACT_ATOMS: atom_id res chain seq x y z
N MET A 1 18.96 -100.26 -22.42
CA MET A 1 19.17 -98.91 -23.06
C MET A 1 17.98 -98.08 -22.79
N ALA A 2 18.07 -97.11 -21.88
CA ALA A 2 16.98 -96.26 -21.45
C ALA A 2 17.11 -94.84 -22.03
N PRO A 3 16.02 -94.17 -22.49
CA PRO A 3 16.11 -92.78 -22.95
C PRO A 3 15.88 -91.80 -21.82
N ARG A 4 16.70 -90.80 -21.80
CA ARG A 4 16.62 -89.64 -20.88
C ARG A 4 15.43 -88.73 -21.16
N ARG A 5 14.66 -88.45 -20.13
CA ARG A 5 13.58 -87.40 -20.18
C ARG A 5 14.23 -86.03 -19.89
N ALA A 6 13.93 -85.06 -20.77
CA ALA A 6 14.27 -83.65 -20.58
C ALA A 6 13.13 -82.95 -19.83
N LEU A 7 13.43 -82.31 -18.71
CA LEU A 7 12.48 -81.38 -18.02
C LEU A 7 12.67 -79.98 -18.62
N ALA A 8 11.58 -79.46 -19.16
CA ALA A 8 11.49 -78.03 -19.54
C ALA A 8 11.03 -77.21 -18.32
N ALA A 9 11.89 -76.30 -17.87
CA ALA A 9 11.51 -75.34 -16.82
C ALA A 9 10.86 -74.12 -17.44
N LEU A 10 9.57 -73.90 -17.12
CA LEU A 10 8.81 -72.70 -17.50
C LEU A 10 9.19 -71.60 -16.49
N GLY A 11 9.99 -70.59 -16.89
CA GLY A 11 10.22 -69.37 -16.11
C GLY A 11 9.08 -68.36 -16.31
N LEU A 12 8.25 -68.18 -15.29
CA LEU A 12 7.33 -67.01 -15.22
C LEU A 12 8.11 -65.76 -14.87
N ALA A 13 8.34 -64.88 -15.84
CA ALA A 13 8.80 -63.52 -15.60
C ALA A 13 7.65 -62.64 -15.09
N PHE A 14 7.65 -62.33 -13.80
CA PHE A 14 6.74 -61.32 -13.23
C PHE A 14 7.28 -59.93 -13.56
N GLY A 15 6.73 -59.31 -14.63
CA GLY A 15 6.99 -57.91 -14.97
C GLY A 15 6.27 -56.99 -13.98
N VAL A 16 6.99 -56.41 -13.03
CA VAL A 16 6.48 -55.33 -12.18
C VAL A 16 6.40 -54.08 -13.06
N LEU A 17 5.21 -53.78 -13.55
CA LEU A 17 4.85 -52.47 -14.14
C LEU A 17 4.91 -51.44 -12.99
N VAL A 18 6.01 -50.73 -12.83
CA VAL A 18 6.06 -49.48 -12.05
C VAL A 18 5.33 -48.45 -12.87
N ALA A 19 4.02 -48.26 -12.61
CA ALA A 19 3.27 -47.14 -13.10
C ALA A 19 3.85 -45.89 -12.42
N GLY A 20 4.85 -45.30 -13.04
CA GLY A 20 5.31 -43.94 -12.72
C GLY A 20 4.15 -42.99 -12.95
N ALA A 21 3.39 -42.65 -11.89
CA ALA A 21 2.43 -41.56 -11.94
C ALA A 21 3.21 -40.30 -12.31
N CYS A 22 3.09 -39.87 -13.58
CA CYS A 22 3.54 -38.55 -14.01
C CYS A 22 2.78 -37.53 -13.14
N ARG A 23 3.35 -37.15 -12.00
CA ARG A 23 2.85 -35.98 -11.27
C ARG A 23 3.01 -34.79 -12.21
N LYS A 24 1.87 -34.21 -12.60
CA LYS A 24 1.88 -32.93 -13.33
C LYS A 24 2.75 -31.97 -12.52
N PRO A 25 3.68 -31.25 -13.16
CA PRO A 25 4.50 -30.28 -12.47
C PRO A 25 3.59 -29.28 -11.73
N VAL A 26 3.91 -29.01 -10.48
CA VAL A 26 3.15 -28.02 -9.69
C VAL A 26 3.32 -26.67 -10.38
N PRO A 27 2.23 -25.97 -10.73
CA PRO A 27 2.32 -24.66 -11.35
C PRO A 27 3.15 -23.72 -10.49
N VAL A 28 3.94 -22.86 -11.12
CA VAL A 28 4.76 -21.84 -10.45
C VAL A 28 4.39 -20.48 -11.01
N ALA A 29 4.06 -19.53 -10.15
CA ALA A 29 3.95 -18.12 -10.49
C ALA A 29 5.24 -17.40 -10.11
N ARG A 30 5.87 -16.71 -11.05
CA ARG A 30 7.14 -16.00 -10.87
C ARG A 30 6.92 -14.52 -11.03
N VAL A 31 7.22 -13.75 -9.97
CA VAL A 31 6.98 -12.31 -9.88
C VAL A 31 8.31 -11.58 -9.75
N ALA A 32 8.67 -10.77 -10.74
CA ALA A 32 9.83 -9.88 -10.66
C ALA A 32 9.48 -8.61 -9.88
N ILE A 33 10.24 -8.31 -8.82
CA ILE A 33 10.10 -7.17 -7.92
C ILE A 33 11.41 -6.38 -7.86
N HIS A 34 11.34 -5.09 -7.49
CA HIS A 34 12.51 -4.21 -7.56
C HIS A 34 13.49 -4.37 -6.39
N SER A 35 13.07 -4.95 -5.27
CA SER A 35 13.92 -5.17 -4.10
C SER A 35 13.48 -6.39 -3.31
N ALA A 36 14.39 -6.99 -2.57
CA ALA A 36 14.04 -7.99 -1.55
C ALA A 36 13.29 -7.31 -0.40
N PRO A 37 12.48 -8.07 0.38
CA PRO A 37 11.89 -7.55 1.60
C PRO A 37 13.00 -7.14 2.59
N LEU A 38 12.80 -6.00 3.25
CA LEU A 38 13.77 -5.47 4.22
C LEU A 38 13.87 -6.33 5.49
N SER A 39 12.84 -7.09 5.79
CA SER A 39 12.76 -8.00 6.94
C SER A 39 11.67 -9.05 6.72
N PHE A 40 11.80 -10.22 7.33
CA PHE A 40 10.72 -11.19 7.47
C PHE A 40 9.89 -10.96 8.75
N ASP A 41 10.29 -10.04 9.60
CA ASP A 41 9.52 -9.61 10.76
C ASP A 41 8.43 -8.62 10.32
N PRO A 42 7.14 -8.99 10.41
CA PRO A 42 6.06 -8.18 9.87
C PRO A 42 5.77 -6.92 10.68
N HIS A 43 6.35 -6.77 11.88
CA HIS A 43 6.12 -5.61 12.73
C HIS A 43 7.17 -4.51 12.60
N LEU A 44 8.30 -4.79 11.93
CA LEU A 44 9.41 -3.82 11.82
C LEU A 44 9.23 -2.83 10.67
N GLN A 45 8.52 -3.20 9.62
CA GLN A 45 8.45 -2.45 8.37
C GLN A 45 7.01 -2.30 7.88
N ASN A 46 6.75 -1.13 7.26
CA ASN A 46 5.55 -0.84 6.48
C ASN A 46 5.90 -0.46 5.03
N GLU A 47 7.11 -0.84 4.58
CA GLU A 47 7.56 -0.62 3.21
C GLU A 47 6.77 -1.52 2.24
N ILE A 48 6.41 -0.97 1.07
CA ILE A 48 5.42 -1.55 0.15
C ILE A 48 5.82 -2.94 -0.34
N VAL A 49 7.07 -3.12 -0.81
CA VAL A 49 7.51 -4.44 -1.35
C VAL A 49 7.59 -5.47 -0.24
N THR A 50 8.11 -5.08 0.92
CA THR A 50 8.13 -5.95 2.11
C THR A 50 6.71 -6.39 2.46
N ALA A 51 5.76 -5.46 2.56
CA ALA A 51 4.37 -5.76 2.86
C ALA A 51 3.72 -6.66 1.79
N ALA A 52 4.02 -6.43 0.49
CA ALA A 52 3.50 -7.23 -0.61
C ALA A 52 3.96 -8.69 -0.57
N VAL A 53 5.23 -8.93 -0.19
CA VAL A 53 5.78 -10.29 -0.02
C VAL A 53 5.21 -10.94 1.24
N LEU A 54 5.25 -10.23 2.38
CA LEU A 54 4.84 -10.76 3.68
C LEU A 54 3.33 -11.07 3.75
N ALA A 55 2.50 -10.42 2.96
CA ALA A 55 1.06 -10.71 2.83
C ALA A 55 0.75 -12.14 2.31
N ASN A 56 1.74 -12.87 1.81
CA ASN A 56 1.61 -14.28 1.47
C ASN A 56 1.91 -15.20 2.66
N LEU A 57 2.65 -14.71 3.65
CA LEU A 57 3.14 -15.47 4.81
C LEU A 57 2.30 -15.23 6.07
N TYR A 58 1.68 -14.07 6.19
CA TYR A 58 0.97 -13.63 7.40
C TYR A 58 -0.41 -13.12 7.08
N ASP A 59 -1.30 -13.18 8.08
CA ASP A 59 -2.62 -12.57 8.06
C ASP A 59 -2.81 -11.65 9.28
N GLY A 60 -3.67 -10.64 9.12
CA GLY A 60 -4.19 -9.82 10.19
C GLY A 60 -5.55 -10.28 10.71
N LEU A 61 -6.13 -9.58 11.66
CA LEU A 61 -7.51 -9.82 12.11
C LEU A 61 -8.53 -9.52 11.00
N THR A 62 -8.27 -8.48 10.23
CA THR A 62 -9.06 -8.02 9.09
C THR A 62 -8.17 -7.94 7.86
N GLU A 63 -8.75 -7.95 6.67
CA GLU A 63 -8.03 -7.70 5.42
C GLU A 63 -8.88 -6.83 4.47
N PHE A 64 -8.24 -6.25 3.46
CA PHE A 64 -8.95 -5.63 2.34
C PHE A 64 -9.11 -6.64 1.20
N ASP A 65 -10.29 -6.69 0.60
CA ASP A 65 -10.51 -7.42 -0.64
C ASP A 65 -9.96 -6.64 -1.86
N ARG A 66 -10.16 -7.16 -3.07
CA ARG A 66 -9.69 -6.52 -4.31
C ARG A 66 -10.35 -5.18 -4.59
N GLU A 67 -11.59 -5.01 -4.13
CA GLU A 67 -12.36 -3.79 -4.25
C GLU A 67 -12.09 -2.80 -3.11
N SER A 68 -11.03 -3.06 -2.31
CA SER A 68 -10.66 -2.26 -1.13
C SER A 68 -11.75 -2.18 -0.06
N ARG A 69 -12.62 -3.19 0.03
CA ARG A 69 -13.59 -3.32 1.11
C ARG A 69 -12.96 -4.09 2.25
N LEU A 70 -13.17 -3.60 3.45
CA LEU A 70 -12.71 -4.28 4.65
C LEU A 70 -13.54 -5.55 4.89
N VAL A 71 -12.86 -6.68 5.03
CA VAL A 71 -13.48 -8.00 5.21
C VAL A 71 -12.86 -8.77 6.38
N PRO A 72 -13.59 -9.74 6.95
CA PRO A 72 -13.07 -10.66 7.96
C PRO A 72 -11.88 -11.50 7.44
N ALA A 73 -10.79 -11.55 8.24
CA ALA A 73 -9.66 -12.45 8.01
C ALA A 73 -9.52 -13.45 9.17
N LEU A 74 -8.54 -13.30 10.07
CA LEU A 74 -8.42 -14.18 11.24
C LEU A 74 -9.55 -13.96 12.26
N ALA A 75 -10.10 -12.74 12.35
CA ALA A 75 -11.38 -12.53 13.00
C ALA A 75 -12.50 -12.93 12.02
N ALA A 76 -13.36 -13.87 12.43
CA ALA A 76 -14.53 -14.27 11.64
C ALA A 76 -15.64 -13.21 11.71
N GLU A 77 -15.76 -12.55 12.84
CA GLU A 77 -16.75 -11.51 13.12
C GLU A 77 -16.26 -10.59 14.26
N TRP A 78 -16.88 -9.43 14.38
CA TRP A 78 -16.64 -8.51 15.49
C TRP A 78 -17.91 -7.76 15.86
N THR A 79 -17.95 -7.27 17.12
CA THR A 79 -19.04 -6.45 17.65
C THR A 79 -18.48 -5.26 18.44
N ASN A 80 -19.30 -4.23 18.61
CA ASN A 80 -19.02 -3.06 19.42
C ASN A 80 -20.05 -2.97 20.55
N PRO A 81 -19.79 -3.53 21.74
CA PRO A 81 -20.68 -3.38 22.89
C PRO A 81 -20.88 -1.94 23.33
N ASP A 82 -19.86 -1.12 23.15
CA ASP A 82 -19.87 0.34 23.34
C ASP A 82 -18.90 1.03 22.35
N GLU A 83 -18.88 2.36 22.34
CA GLU A 83 -18.12 3.17 21.37
C GLU A 83 -16.59 2.96 21.41
N ARG A 84 -16.05 2.37 22.49
CA ARG A 84 -14.61 2.16 22.70
C ARG A 84 -14.22 0.70 22.81
N THR A 85 -15.17 -0.22 22.84
CA THR A 85 -14.92 -1.64 23.02
C THR A 85 -15.23 -2.39 21.75
N TRP A 86 -14.27 -3.17 21.29
CA TRP A 86 -14.36 -4.06 20.15
C TRP A 86 -14.12 -5.47 20.60
N VAL A 87 -15.04 -6.39 20.26
CA VAL A 87 -14.91 -7.80 20.58
C VAL A 87 -14.80 -8.58 19.28
N PHE A 88 -13.68 -9.29 19.11
CA PHE A 88 -13.36 -10.07 17.91
C PHE A 88 -13.48 -11.55 18.24
N ARG A 89 -14.24 -12.29 17.42
CA ARG A 89 -14.28 -13.75 17.45
C ARG A 89 -13.33 -14.32 16.41
N LEU A 90 -12.36 -15.12 16.84
CA LEU A 90 -11.39 -15.72 15.95
C LEU A 90 -12.02 -16.86 15.14
N ARG A 91 -11.51 -17.02 13.93
CA ARG A 91 -11.85 -18.12 13.03
C ARG A 91 -11.36 -19.44 13.61
N LYS A 92 -12.21 -20.46 13.63
CA LYS A 92 -11.86 -21.81 14.10
C LYS A 92 -11.00 -22.56 13.08
N GLY A 93 -10.08 -23.39 13.58
CA GLY A 93 -9.27 -24.28 12.76
C GLY A 93 -8.16 -23.59 11.97
N VAL A 94 -7.82 -22.34 12.29
CA VAL A 94 -6.66 -21.66 11.74
C VAL A 94 -5.39 -22.20 12.40
N ARG A 95 -4.39 -22.52 11.58
CA ARG A 95 -3.08 -22.98 12.03
C ARG A 95 -1.96 -22.09 11.55
N PHE A 96 -0.96 -21.96 12.38
CA PHE A 96 0.34 -21.42 11.97
C PHE A 96 1.10 -22.40 11.07
N HIS A 97 2.12 -21.92 10.37
CA HIS A 97 2.95 -22.73 9.47
C HIS A 97 3.66 -23.90 10.17
N ASP A 98 3.88 -23.81 11.48
CA ASP A 98 4.47 -24.85 12.32
C ASP A 98 3.42 -25.87 12.85
N GLY A 99 2.16 -25.70 12.49
CA GLY A 99 1.07 -26.61 12.82
C GLY A 99 0.31 -26.28 14.12
N ARG A 100 0.74 -25.29 14.90
CA ARG A 100 0.03 -24.83 16.11
C ARG A 100 -1.28 -24.13 15.74
N ASP A 101 -2.30 -24.31 16.57
CA ASP A 101 -3.58 -23.63 16.40
C ASP A 101 -3.47 -22.14 16.83
N LEU A 102 -4.13 -21.25 16.10
CA LEU A 102 -4.28 -19.85 16.47
C LEU A 102 -5.18 -19.72 17.72
N ALA A 103 -4.71 -18.92 18.68
CA ALA A 103 -5.46 -18.57 19.89
C ALA A 103 -5.50 -17.06 20.15
N ALA A 104 -6.43 -16.62 20.99
CA ALA A 104 -6.56 -15.21 21.40
C ALA A 104 -5.27 -14.64 22.00
N ALA A 105 -4.51 -15.45 22.74
CA ALA A 105 -3.22 -15.07 23.29
C ALA A 105 -2.19 -14.67 22.24
N ASP A 106 -2.22 -15.26 21.03
CA ASP A 106 -1.34 -14.89 19.92
C ASP A 106 -1.67 -13.49 19.36
N VAL A 107 -2.98 -13.18 19.33
CA VAL A 107 -3.46 -11.84 18.93
C VAL A 107 -3.04 -10.80 19.94
N VAL A 108 -3.24 -11.04 21.24
CA VAL A 108 -2.82 -10.14 22.31
C VAL A 108 -1.32 -9.86 22.23
N PHE A 109 -0.50 -10.91 22.10
CA PHE A 109 0.93 -10.80 21.96
C PHE A 109 1.31 -9.96 20.73
N SER A 110 0.71 -10.26 19.58
CA SER A 110 1.04 -9.60 18.31
C SER A 110 0.76 -8.10 18.33
N LEU A 111 -0.44 -7.71 18.84
CA LEU A 111 -0.81 -6.30 18.93
C LEU A 111 0.06 -5.54 19.95
N GLU A 112 0.36 -6.14 21.11
CA GLU A 112 1.27 -5.52 22.10
C GLU A 112 2.70 -5.43 21.56
N ARG A 113 3.18 -6.45 20.83
CA ARG A 113 4.49 -6.43 20.18
C ARG A 113 4.55 -5.34 19.11
N ALA A 114 3.57 -5.27 18.21
CA ALA A 114 3.51 -4.25 17.16
C ALA A 114 3.43 -2.82 17.75
N ARG A 115 2.81 -2.65 18.90
CA ARG A 115 2.70 -1.36 19.58
C ARG A 115 3.98 -0.92 20.28
N ARG A 116 4.73 -1.86 20.89
CA ARG A 116 5.82 -1.56 21.83
C ARG A 116 7.22 -1.89 21.32
N HIS A 117 7.34 -2.63 20.22
CA HIS A 117 8.64 -3.02 19.70
C HIS A 117 9.46 -1.76 19.33
N PRO A 118 10.72 -1.61 19.83
CA PRO A 118 11.48 -0.36 19.68
C PRO A 118 11.79 0.04 18.24
N ARG A 119 11.76 -0.93 17.32
CA ARG A 119 11.98 -0.71 15.88
C ARG A 119 10.70 -0.82 15.06
N THR A 120 9.53 -0.77 15.68
CA THR A 120 8.26 -0.96 14.95
C THR A 120 7.99 0.16 13.95
N GLY A 121 7.55 -0.21 12.75
CA GLY A 121 6.96 0.70 11.76
C GLY A 121 5.44 0.89 11.91
N LEU A 122 4.80 0.19 12.86
CA LEU A 122 3.35 0.03 12.94
C LEU A 122 2.71 0.69 14.18
N ALA A 123 3.49 1.26 15.10
CA ALA A 123 2.96 1.83 16.35
C ALA A 123 1.88 2.90 16.13
N SER A 124 2.00 3.69 15.05
CA SER A 124 1.04 4.74 14.71
C SER A 124 -0.36 4.20 14.39
N TYR A 125 -0.48 2.96 13.95
CA TYR A 125 -1.78 2.32 13.69
C TYR A 125 -2.51 1.93 14.98
N LEU A 126 -1.77 1.76 16.07
CA LEU A 126 -2.29 1.28 17.35
C LEU A 126 -2.28 2.34 18.46
N VAL A 127 -2.05 3.61 18.12
CA VAL A 127 -1.95 4.72 19.09
C VAL A 127 -3.21 4.85 19.95
N GLU A 128 -4.38 4.57 19.38
CA GLU A 128 -5.66 4.64 20.08
C GLU A 128 -6.00 3.36 20.85
N VAL A 129 -5.20 2.30 20.72
CA VAL A 129 -5.43 1.06 21.46
C VAL A 129 -4.97 1.23 22.91
N ALA A 130 -5.92 1.32 23.83
CA ALA A 130 -5.66 1.46 25.27
C ALA A 130 -5.29 0.10 25.90
N SER A 131 -6.01 -0.98 25.52
CA SER A 131 -5.72 -2.32 26.03
C SER A 131 -6.20 -3.39 25.03
N VAL A 132 -5.51 -4.53 25.07
CA VAL A 132 -5.89 -5.75 24.37
C VAL A 132 -5.92 -6.87 25.39
N ARG A 133 -7.00 -7.65 25.45
CA ARG A 133 -7.09 -8.77 26.39
C ARG A 133 -7.77 -9.98 25.75
N GLU A 134 -7.34 -11.14 26.17
CA GLU A 134 -8.02 -12.40 25.93
C GLU A 134 -9.27 -12.46 26.81
N VAL A 135 -10.43 -12.73 26.22
CA VAL A 135 -11.68 -12.99 26.94
C VAL A 135 -11.83 -14.50 27.16
N ASP A 136 -11.56 -15.28 26.12
CA ASP A 136 -11.44 -16.72 26.08
C ASP A 136 -10.50 -17.12 24.95
N PRO A 137 -10.10 -18.40 24.78
CA PRO A 137 -9.12 -18.82 23.75
C PRO A 137 -9.47 -18.44 22.31
N SER A 138 -10.72 -18.06 22.03
CA SER A 138 -11.22 -17.70 20.70
C SER A 138 -11.74 -16.27 20.60
N THR A 139 -11.67 -15.49 21.68
CA THR A 139 -12.27 -14.15 21.74
C THR A 139 -11.28 -13.13 22.30
N VAL A 140 -11.07 -12.04 21.55
CA VAL A 140 -10.21 -10.94 21.95
C VAL A 140 -11.04 -9.67 22.11
N GLU A 141 -10.83 -8.95 23.22
CA GLU A 141 -11.35 -7.61 23.42
C GLU A 141 -10.24 -6.59 23.21
N ILE A 142 -10.53 -5.57 22.40
CA ILE A 142 -9.68 -4.38 22.21
C ILE A 142 -10.47 -3.18 22.73
N ARG A 143 -9.87 -2.41 23.65
CA ARG A 143 -10.41 -1.14 24.09
C ARG A 143 -9.58 0.01 23.54
N THR A 144 -10.25 1.04 23.05
CA THR A 144 -9.61 2.25 22.54
C THR A 144 -9.74 3.39 23.58
N SER A 145 -8.81 4.33 23.54
CA SER A 145 -8.78 5.51 24.43
C SER A 145 -9.99 6.43 24.20
N ARG A 146 -10.51 6.43 22.97
CA ARG A 146 -11.69 7.18 22.50
C ARG A 146 -12.44 6.36 21.43
N PRO A 147 -13.65 6.74 21.02
CA PRO A 147 -14.32 6.14 19.87
C PRO A 147 -13.39 6.17 18.65
N PHE A 148 -13.17 4.99 18.02
CA PHE A 148 -12.19 4.88 16.95
C PHE A 148 -12.65 3.91 15.86
N ALA A 149 -13.46 4.43 14.92
CA ALA A 149 -14.05 3.64 13.84
C ALA A 149 -12.99 3.14 12.82
N ALA A 150 -11.85 3.81 12.71
CA ALA A 150 -10.76 3.37 11.83
C ALA A 150 -9.99 2.14 12.36
N LEU A 151 -10.27 1.65 13.57
CA LEU A 151 -9.55 0.52 14.16
C LEU A 151 -9.47 -0.69 13.23
N LEU A 152 -10.58 -1.07 12.62
CA LEU A 152 -10.64 -2.24 11.74
C LEU A 152 -9.67 -2.13 10.55
N ALA A 153 -9.60 -0.95 9.93
CA ALA A 153 -8.67 -0.68 8.83
C ALA A 153 -7.21 -0.64 9.33
N LYS A 154 -6.98 -0.06 10.51
CA LYS A 154 -5.66 0.02 11.15
C LYS A 154 -5.14 -1.34 11.62
N LEU A 155 -6.02 -2.31 11.90
CA LEU A 155 -5.64 -3.68 12.24
C LEU A 155 -5.24 -4.52 11.02
N SER A 156 -5.67 -4.15 9.81
CA SER A 156 -5.40 -4.93 8.59
C SER A 156 -3.91 -5.16 8.30
N PRO A 157 -2.99 -4.19 8.48
CA PRO A 157 -1.56 -4.41 8.27
C PRO A 157 -0.85 -5.09 9.46
N ILE A 158 -1.54 -5.29 10.58
CA ILE A 158 -0.93 -5.90 11.77
C ILE A 158 -1.02 -7.42 11.65
N ALA A 159 0.08 -8.04 11.29
CA ALA A 159 0.17 -9.49 11.18
C ALA A 159 0.08 -10.17 12.55
N ILE A 160 -0.60 -11.31 12.60
CA ILE A 160 -0.63 -12.14 13.81
C ILE A 160 0.49 -13.17 13.73
N VAL A 161 1.33 -13.18 14.76
CA VAL A 161 2.46 -14.09 14.93
C VAL A 161 2.27 -14.96 16.18
N PRO A 162 2.94 -16.10 16.30
CA PRO A 162 2.89 -16.91 17.52
C PRO A 162 3.33 -16.12 18.75
N ARG A 163 2.67 -16.33 19.90
CA ARG A 163 2.94 -15.63 21.17
C ARG A 163 4.33 -15.85 21.77
N ASP A 164 5.07 -16.81 21.24
CA ASP A 164 6.46 -17.09 21.58
C ASP A 164 7.44 -16.68 20.48
N ALA A 165 6.99 -15.87 19.51
CA ALA A 165 7.85 -15.36 18.46
C ALA A 165 9.03 -14.57 19.07
N PRO A 166 10.24 -14.71 18.49
CA PRO A 166 11.44 -14.02 18.99
C PRO A 166 11.32 -12.50 18.85
N GLU A 167 12.22 -11.77 19.52
CA GLU A 167 12.29 -10.31 19.41
C GLU A 167 12.49 -9.87 17.96
N GLU A 168 13.28 -10.61 17.17
CA GLU A 168 13.42 -10.42 15.73
C GLU A 168 13.12 -11.73 14.99
N ILE A 169 12.12 -11.69 14.11
CA ILE A 169 11.68 -12.84 13.32
C ILE A 169 12.53 -12.91 12.05
N VAL A 170 13.46 -13.87 12.00
CA VAL A 170 14.27 -14.18 10.82
C VAL A 170 13.59 -15.27 9.97
N THR A 171 13.02 -16.29 10.62
CA THR A 171 12.27 -17.36 9.95
C THR A 171 10.78 -17.09 10.16
N PRO A 172 10.03 -16.78 9.10
CA PRO A 172 8.62 -16.40 9.22
C PRO A 172 7.74 -17.61 9.57
N VAL A 173 6.95 -17.47 10.64
CA VAL A 173 5.90 -18.41 11.02
C VAL A 173 4.60 -17.61 11.13
N GLY A 174 3.74 -17.72 10.12
CA GLY A 174 2.45 -17.03 10.03
C GLY A 174 1.32 -18.00 9.76
N THR A 175 0.17 -17.46 9.37
CA THR A 175 -1.06 -18.18 9.01
C THR A 175 -1.42 -18.07 7.54
N GLY A 176 -0.55 -17.40 6.76
CA GLY A 176 -0.77 -17.10 5.34
C GLY A 176 -0.83 -18.34 4.46
N SER A 177 -1.26 -18.14 3.23
CA SER A 177 -1.43 -19.23 2.24
C SER A 177 -0.12 -19.89 1.82
N TYR A 178 1.03 -19.30 2.17
CA TYR A 178 2.36 -19.80 1.82
C TYR A 178 3.29 -19.83 3.00
N ARG A 179 4.26 -20.76 2.93
CA ARG A 179 5.44 -20.82 3.81
C ARG A 179 6.68 -20.42 3.01
N LEU A 180 7.66 -19.81 3.67
CA LEU A 180 8.95 -19.55 3.08
C LEU A 180 9.70 -20.90 2.91
N ALA A 181 10.01 -21.25 1.67
CA ALA A 181 10.81 -22.45 1.35
C ALA A 181 12.30 -22.12 1.29
N SER A 182 12.66 -20.99 0.66
CA SER A 182 14.03 -20.49 0.61
C SER A 182 14.07 -18.99 0.41
N ALA A 183 15.12 -18.35 0.94
CA ALA A 183 15.41 -16.93 0.73
C ALA A 183 16.88 -16.78 0.36
N GLY A 184 17.14 -16.28 -0.85
CA GLY A 184 18.44 -15.88 -1.35
C GLY A 184 18.49 -14.38 -1.62
N ARG A 185 19.64 -13.91 -2.14
CA ARG A 185 19.83 -12.49 -2.46
C ARG A 185 18.86 -12.00 -3.54
N ASP A 186 18.71 -12.80 -4.59
CA ASP A 186 18.01 -12.40 -5.83
C ASP A 186 16.73 -13.23 -6.05
N ARG A 187 16.40 -14.12 -5.09
CA ARG A 187 15.26 -15.03 -5.22
C ARG A 187 14.68 -15.43 -3.88
N LEU A 188 13.36 -15.44 -3.80
CA LEU A 188 12.60 -16.01 -2.68
C LEU A 188 11.61 -17.03 -3.24
N ASP A 189 11.61 -18.23 -2.68
CA ASP A 189 10.66 -19.29 -3.04
C ASP A 189 9.70 -19.54 -1.90
N LEU A 190 8.42 -19.52 -2.21
CA LEU A 190 7.34 -19.79 -1.30
C LEU A 190 6.55 -21.01 -1.79
N GLU A 191 6.24 -21.90 -0.88
CA GLU A 191 5.42 -23.07 -1.16
C GLU A 191 4.03 -22.95 -0.53
N PRO A 192 2.98 -23.45 -1.20
CA PRO A 192 1.63 -23.45 -0.63
C PRO A 192 1.60 -24.12 0.74
N PHE A 193 0.90 -23.50 1.68
CA PHE A 193 0.69 -24.09 3.00
C PHE A 193 -0.52 -25.05 2.99
N PRO A 194 -0.30 -26.36 3.22
CA PRO A 194 -1.41 -27.32 3.19
C PRO A 194 -2.47 -27.07 4.28
N GLY A 195 -2.10 -26.35 5.33
CA GLY A 195 -2.99 -25.97 6.45
C GLY A 195 -3.69 -24.61 6.27
N ASP A 196 -3.66 -24.02 5.07
CA ASP A 196 -4.34 -22.74 4.81
C ASP A 196 -5.83 -22.85 5.20
N TRP A 197 -6.28 -21.94 6.04
CA TRP A 197 -7.67 -21.89 6.53
C TRP A 197 -8.67 -21.48 5.44
N ARG A 198 -8.20 -20.94 4.34
CA ARG A 198 -9.02 -20.60 3.17
C ARG A 198 -9.37 -21.86 2.39
N LYS A 199 -10.65 -21.99 2.05
CA LYS A 199 -11.13 -23.10 1.23
C LYS A 199 -10.86 -22.81 -0.25
N GLY A 200 -10.36 -23.79 -0.97
CA GLY A 200 -10.14 -23.67 -2.41
C GLY A 200 -9.07 -24.64 -2.91
N PRO A 201 -8.83 -24.65 -4.24
CA PRO A 201 -7.71 -25.41 -4.78
C PRO A 201 -6.40 -24.81 -4.29
N PRO A 202 -5.35 -25.65 -4.10
CA PRO A 202 -4.04 -25.15 -3.70
C PRO A 202 -3.53 -24.12 -4.74
N PRO A 203 -2.97 -22.99 -4.30
CA PRO A 203 -2.39 -22.02 -5.21
C PRO A 203 -1.11 -22.57 -5.86
N PRO A 204 -0.61 -21.96 -6.96
CA PRO A 204 0.69 -22.31 -7.52
C PRO A 204 1.81 -22.05 -6.49
N ARG A 205 2.99 -22.66 -6.66
CA ARG A 205 4.19 -22.18 -5.96
C ARG A 205 4.45 -20.73 -6.36
N LEU A 206 5.00 -19.93 -5.47
CA LEU A 206 5.27 -18.52 -5.72
C LEU A 206 6.78 -18.26 -5.61
N THR A 207 7.35 -17.68 -6.65
CA THR A 207 8.75 -17.24 -6.64
C THR A 207 8.79 -15.73 -6.85
N PHE A 208 9.48 -15.02 -5.98
CA PHE A 208 9.86 -13.63 -6.21
C PHE A 208 11.29 -13.59 -6.76
N LEU A 209 11.46 -12.90 -7.89
CA LEU A 209 12.75 -12.61 -8.52
C LEU A 209 13.08 -11.15 -8.22
N VAL A 210 14.24 -10.91 -7.59
CA VAL A 210 14.67 -9.56 -7.21
C VAL A 210 15.52 -8.98 -8.32
N GLU A 211 15.03 -7.95 -8.98
CA GLU A 211 15.72 -7.25 -10.06
C GLU A 211 15.44 -5.73 -9.96
N ALA A 212 16.44 -4.95 -9.64
CA ALA A 212 16.31 -3.51 -9.41
C ALA A 212 16.04 -2.73 -10.70
N ASP A 213 16.64 -3.14 -11.83
CA ASP A 213 16.45 -2.47 -13.12
C ASP A 213 15.08 -2.80 -13.71
N PRO A 214 14.18 -1.83 -13.89
CA PRO A 214 12.85 -2.09 -14.44
C PRO A 214 12.88 -2.61 -15.88
N ARG A 215 13.91 -2.28 -16.67
CA ARG A 215 14.05 -2.81 -18.04
C ARG A 215 14.40 -4.29 -18.00
N ARG A 216 15.27 -4.69 -17.07
CA ARG A 216 15.58 -6.11 -16.85
C ARG A 216 14.35 -6.88 -16.36
N ARG A 217 13.49 -6.29 -15.50
CA ARG A 217 12.21 -6.93 -15.13
C ARG A 217 11.32 -7.18 -16.34
N VAL A 218 11.28 -6.26 -17.30
CA VAL A 218 10.57 -6.45 -18.56
C VAL A 218 11.22 -7.55 -19.41
N GLU A 219 12.54 -7.62 -19.48
CA GLU A 219 13.27 -8.69 -20.20
C GLU A 219 12.97 -10.06 -19.60
N LEU A 220 13.00 -10.23 -18.25
CA LEU A 220 12.62 -11.48 -17.57
C LEU A 220 11.19 -11.91 -17.93
N LEU A 221 10.28 -10.95 -18.08
CA LEU A 221 8.90 -11.23 -18.49
C LEU A 221 8.83 -11.68 -19.96
N LEU A 222 9.53 -10.99 -20.86
CA LEU A 222 9.54 -11.30 -22.30
C LEU A 222 10.24 -12.64 -22.62
N SER A 223 11.29 -12.99 -21.86
CA SER A 223 11.97 -14.29 -21.97
C SER A 223 11.15 -15.44 -21.38
N GLY A 224 10.12 -15.13 -20.58
CA GLY A 224 9.31 -16.12 -19.87
C GLY A 224 9.97 -16.65 -18.59
N GLU A 225 11.02 -16.00 -18.09
CA GLU A 225 11.62 -16.26 -16.78
C GLU A 225 10.76 -15.71 -15.64
N ALA A 226 10.01 -14.62 -15.88
CA ALA A 226 8.97 -14.11 -15.00
C ALA A 226 7.59 -14.23 -15.64
N ASP A 227 6.55 -14.33 -14.82
CA ASP A 227 5.14 -14.33 -15.25
C ASP A 227 4.46 -12.97 -14.98
N VAL A 228 4.97 -12.24 -13.98
CA VAL A 228 4.56 -10.87 -13.64
C VAL A 228 5.82 -10.03 -13.37
N ALA A 229 5.84 -8.80 -13.86
CA ALA A 229 6.82 -7.77 -13.50
C ALA A 229 6.09 -6.63 -12.82
N ALA A 230 6.43 -6.36 -11.56
CA ALA A 230 5.78 -5.32 -10.75
C ALA A 230 6.55 -4.00 -10.82
N ASP A 231 5.86 -2.89 -10.47
CA ASP A 231 6.43 -1.56 -10.32
C ASP A 231 7.25 -1.12 -11.54
N LEU A 232 6.60 -1.04 -12.71
CA LEU A 232 7.21 -0.64 -13.94
C LEU A 232 7.01 0.87 -14.18
N PRO A 233 8.10 1.67 -14.27
CA PRO A 233 8.01 3.03 -14.80
C PRO A 233 7.48 3.02 -16.24
N GLY A 234 6.81 4.11 -16.63
CA GLY A 234 6.15 4.19 -17.92
C GLY A 234 7.06 3.95 -19.13
N ASP A 235 8.33 4.34 -19.05
CA ASP A 235 9.33 4.12 -20.10
C ASP A 235 9.76 2.66 -20.22
N ALA A 236 9.87 1.94 -19.09
CA ALA A 236 10.15 0.51 -19.10
C ALA A 236 8.95 -0.30 -19.62
N ALA A 237 7.73 0.05 -19.20
CA ALA A 237 6.50 -0.61 -19.64
C ALA A 237 6.25 -0.49 -21.15
N GLU A 238 6.80 0.53 -21.81
CA GLU A 238 6.73 0.64 -23.28
C GLU A 238 7.36 -0.55 -24.02
N GLY A 239 8.32 -1.23 -23.40
CA GLY A 239 8.91 -2.46 -23.94
C GLY A 239 7.91 -3.61 -24.10
N LEU A 240 6.73 -3.52 -23.48
CA LEU A 240 5.66 -4.53 -23.62
C LEU A 240 4.70 -4.24 -24.78
N ARG A 241 4.78 -3.05 -25.39
CA ARG A 241 3.88 -2.64 -26.45
C ARG A 241 4.01 -3.56 -27.69
N GLY A 242 2.89 -4.13 -28.11
CA GLY A 242 2.87 -5.05 -29.25
C GLY A 242 3.41 -6.46 -28.97
N SER A 243 3.78 -6.79 -27.73
CA SER A 243 4.26 -8.11 -27.37
C SER A 243 3.13 -9.16 -27.54
N PRO A 244 3.38 -10.28 -28.25
CA PRO A 244 2.42 -11.36 -28.38
C PRO A 244 2.26 -12.19 -27.10
N CYS A 245 3.30 -12.27 -26.24
CA CYS A 245 3.33 -13.12 -25.05
C CYS A 245 2.88 -12.40 -23.78
N CYS A 246 2.95 -11.08 -23.77
CA CYS A 246 2.85 -10.29 -22.56
C CYS A 246 1.97 -9.07 -22.77
N ARG A 247 1.47 -8.50 -21.66
CA ARG A 247 0.64 -7.29 -21.66
C ARG A 247 1.06 -6.35 -20.56
N GLU A 248 0.93 -5.05 -20.82
CA GLU A 248 0.94 -4.03 -19.76
C GLU A 248 -0.43 -4.02 -19.06
N ILE A 249 -0.42 -3.87 -17.75
CA ILE A 249 -1.60 -3.62 -16.93
C ILE A 249 -1.32 -2.35 -16.13
N ALA A 250 -2.03 -1.28 -16.45
CA ALA A 250 -1.98 -0.02 -15.73
C ALA A 250 -3.33 0.20 -15.05
N GLN A 251 -3.34 0.40 -13.74
CA GLN A 251 -4.55 0.69 -12.97
C GLN A 251 -4.31 1.84 -12.01
N PRO A 252 -5.36 2.58 -11.58
CA PRO A 252 -5.23 3.55 -10.51
C PRO A 252 -4.57 2.93 -9.29
N GLY A 253 -3.46 3.53 -8.83
CA GLY A 253 -2.79 3.20 -7.58
C GLY A 253 -3.30 4.08 -6.44
N SER A 254 -2.75 3.92 -5.25
CA SER A 254 -3.15 4.70 -4.06
C SER A 254 -2.34 5.97 -3.84
N THR A 255 -1.38 6.28 -4.72
CA THR A 255 -0.50 7.44 -4.60
C THR A 255 -1.07 8.67 -5.28
N VAL A 256 -1.13 9.80 -4.58
CA VAL A 256 -1.42 11.12 -5.15
C VAL A 256 -0.20 12.01 -5.03
N GLU A 257 0.27 12.54 -6.16
CA GLU A 257 1.28 13.61 -6.19
C GLU A 257 0.64 14.95 -5.88
N TYR A 258 1.32 15.75 -5.06
CA TYR A 258 0.83 17.06 -4.62
C TYR A 258 1.96 18.08 -4.46
N LEU A 259 1.61 19.36 -4.58
CA LEU A 259 2.42 20.48 -4.13
C LEU A 259 1.98 20.88 -2.73
N ARG A 260 2.94 20.96 -1.79
CA ARG A 260 2.71 21.43 -0.43
C ARG A 260 3.21 22.87 -0.28
N LEU A 261 2.31 23.72 0.16
CA LEU A 261 2.54 25.13 0.40
C LEU A 261 2.58 25.39 1.92
N SER A 262 3.77 25.67 2.44
CA SER A 262 3.90 25.89 3.89
C SER A 262 3.37 27.27 4.29
N THR A 263 2.32 27.30 5.09
CA THR A 263 1.72 28.54 5.60
C THR A 263 2.63 29.29 6.59
N LEU A 264 3.77 28.73 6.94
CA LEU A 264 4.81 29.40 7.70
C LEU A 264 5.51 30.52 6.88
N PHE A 265 5.48 30.42 5.54
CA PHE A 265 6.17 31.36 4.64
C PHE A 265 5.21 32.40 4.07
N PRO A 266 5.60 33.70 4.03
CA PRO A 266 4.70 34.81 3.69
C PRO A 266 3.90 34.63 2.40
N PRO A 267 4.44 34.23 1.25
CA PRO A 267 3.64 34.10 0.04
C PRO A 267 2.46 33.11 0.22
N PHE A 268 2.70 31.98 0.89
CA PHE A 268 1.71 30.93 1.03
C PHE A 268 0.72 31.10 2.20
N ARG A 269 0.87 32.15 3.00
CA ARG A 269 -0.15 32.53 4.02
C ARG A 269 -1.41 33.05 3.34
N ASP A 270 -1.26 33.76 2.21
CA ASP A 270 -2.40 34.30 1.47
C ASP A 270 -3.09 33.19 0.64
N ALA A 271 -4.38 33.01 0.86
CA ALA A 271 -5.18 32.02 0.14
C ALA A 271 -5.21 32.28 -1.37
N ARG A 272 -5.15 33.55 -1.79
CA ARG A 272 -5.11 33.94 -3.21
C ARG A 272 -3.86 33.43 -3.89
N VAL A 273 -2.69 33.47 -3.20
CA VAL A 273 -1.44 32.91 -3.71
C VAL A 273 -1.55 31.39 -3.84
N ARG A 274 -2.16 30.70 -2.86
CA ARG A 274 -2.34 29.25 -2.93
C ARG A 274 -3.28 28.86 -4.09
N GLU A 275 -4.33 29.65 -4.32
CA GLU A 275 -5.22 29.45 -5.46
C GLU A 275 -4.49 29.70 -6.79
N ALA A 276 -3.67 30.75 -6.87
CA ALA A 276 -2.85 31.04 -8.05
C ALA A 276 -1.89 29.89 -8.39
N VAL A 277 -1.27 29.28 -7.38
CA VAL A 277 -0.43 28.07 -7.58
C VAL A 277 -1.23 26.93 -8.20
N SER A 278 -2.44 26.68 -7.69
CA SER A 278 -3.29 25.60 -8.21
C SER A 278 -3.72 25.85 -9.66
N LEU A 279 -4.13 27.09 -9.97
CA LEU A 279 -4.56 27.49 -11.31
C LEU A 279 -3.41 27.58 -12.33
N ALA A 280 -2.17 27.69 -11.87
CA ALA A 280 -1.00 27.68 -12.75
C ALA A 280 -0.70 26.28 -13.34
N ILE A 281 -1.19 25.21 -12.72
CA ILE A 281 -0.83 23.84 -13.11
C ILE A 281 -1.77 23.29 -14.18
N ASP A 282 -1.22 22.96 -15.34
CA ASP A 282 -1.84 22.10 -16.34
C ASP A 282 -1.65 20.63 -15.95
N ARG A 283 -2.59 20.11 -15.18
CA ARG A 283 -2.53 18.72 -14.68
C ARG A 283 -2.60 17.70 -15.80
N ALA A 284 -3.37 17.95 -16.84
CA ALA A 284 -3.50 17.04 -17.98
C ALA A 284 -2.20 17.01 -18.81
N GLY A 285 -1.63 18.16 -19.11
CA GLY A 285 -0.34 18.27 -19.77
C GLY A 285 0.79 17.67 -18.94
N TYR A 286 0.78 17.86 -17.61
CA TYR A 286 1.74 17.23 -16.70
C TYR A 286 1.64 15.70 -16.75
N VAL A 287 0.44 15.14 -16.63
CA VAL A 287 0.22 13.68 -16.71
C VAL A 287 0.72 13.11 -18.04
N ALA A 288 0.40 13.78 -19.15
CA ALA A 288 0.84 13.34 -20.47
C ALA A 288 2.37 13.34 -20.62
N ALA A 289 3.02 14.41 -20.17
CA ALA A 289 4.48 14.59 -20.34
C ALA A 289 5.29 13.78 -19.33
N ALA A 290 4.91 13.81 -18.04
CA ALA A 290 5.67 13.20 -16.95
C ALA A 290 5.38 11.70 -16.79
N HIS A 291 4.11 11.30 -16.93
CA HIS A 291 3.66 9.92 -16.68
C HIS A 291 3.22 9.18 -17.95
N ARG A 292 3.34 9.81 -19.14
CA ARG A 292 2.96 9.19 -20.43
C ARG A 292 1.55 8.59 -20.43
N GLY A 293 0.61 9.28 -19.76
CA GLY A 293 -0.78 8.83 -19.59
C GLY A 293 -1.01 7.78 -18.51
N ARG A 294 0.03 7.37 -17.76
CA ARG A 294 -0.09 6.41 -16.64
C ARG A 294 -0.31 7.11 -15.29
N ALA A 295 -1.19 8.06 -15.30
CA ALA A 295 -1.72 8.79 -14.17
C ALA A 295 -3.01 9.47 -14.60
N GLN A 296 -3.74 10.05 -13.66
CA GLN A 296 -4.89 10.90 -13.93
C GLN A 296 -4.76 12.22 -13.19
N PRO A 297 -5.28 13.34 -13.72
CA PRO A 297 -5.36 14.60 -12.99
C PRO A 297 -6.06 14.40 -11.64
N ALA A 298 -5.48 14.91 -10.55
CA ALA A 298 -6.04 14.77 -9.21
C ALA A 298 -6.68 16.06 -8.71
N GLY A 299 -7.86 15.96 -8.10
CA GLY A 299 -8.56 17.07 -7.43
C GLY A 299 -8.58 16.95 -5.90
N GLN A 300 -8.06 15.86 -5.35
CA GLN A 300 -8.02 15.57 -3.92
C GLN A 300 -6.85 14.65 -3.57
N LEU A 301 -6.62 14.42 -2.27
CA LEU A 301 -5.45 13.70 -1.75
C LEU A 301 -5.59 12.17 -1.74
N VAL A 302 -6.72 11.65 -2.18
CA VAL A 302 -6.96 10.22 -2.32
C VAL A 302 -7.54 9.91 -3.71
N VAL A 303 -7.41 8.66 -4.14
CA VAL A 303 -7.86 8.18 -5.44
C VAL A 303 -9.24 7.52 -5.37
N PRO A 304 -9.95 7.35 -6.50
CA PRO A 304 -11.16 6.52 -6.54
C PRO A 304 -10.88 5.10 -5.99
N GLY A 305 -11.82 4.57 -5.21
CA GLY A 305 -11.67 3.28 -4.52
C GLY A 305 -11.24 3.40 -3.06
N VAL A 306 -10.61 4.51 -2.65
CA VAL A 306 -10.30 4.80 -1.25
C VAL A 306 -11.59 5.22 -0.52
N PHE A 307 -11.86 4.62 0.66
CA PHE A 307 -13.00 4.99 1.47
C PHE A 307 -12.92 6.47 1.91
N GLY A 308 -13.97 7.24 1.66
CA GLY A 308 -13.98 8.70 1.88
C GLY A 308 -13.52 9.52 0.68
N TYR A 309 -13.26 8.88 -0.49
CA TYR A 309 -13.09 9.62 -1.75
C TYR A 309 -14.34 10.46 -2.05
N ALA A 310 -14.15 11.75 -2.34
CA ALA A 310 -15.23 12.71 -2.64
C ALA A 310 -15.43 12.84 -4.16
N PRO A 311 -16.46 12.20 -4.76
CA PRO A 311 -16.62 12.18 -6.23
C PRO A 311 -16.89 13.55 -6.85
N GLY A 312 -17.35 14.52 -6.04
CA GLY A 312 -17.59 15.91 -6.44
C GLY A 312 -16.33 16.72 -6.68
N LEU A 313 -15.21 16.38 -6.02
CA LEU A 313 -13.95 17.09 -6.15
C LEU A 313 -13.24 16.68 -7.44
N LYS A 314 -13.26 17.57 -8.43
CA LYS A 314 -12.58 17.38 -9.72
C LYS A 314 -11.25 18.10 -9.71
N ALA A 315 -10.33 17.62 -10.56
CA ALA A 315 -9.07 18.31 -10.82
C ALA A 315 -9.38 19.74 -11.35
N GLU A 316 -8.75 20.74 -10.73
CA GLU A 316 -8.92 22.12 -11.12
C GLU A 316 -8.25 22.37 -12.48
N GLY A 317 -8.95 23.07 -13.37
CA GLY A 317 -8.42 23.46 -14.68
C GLY A 317 -7.39 24.58 -14.57
N ARG A 318 -6.49 24.66 -15.53
CA ARG A 318 -5.50 25.73 -15.64
C ARG A 318 -6.16 27.06 -16.04
N ASP A 319 -5.85 28.16 -15.30
CA ASP A 319 -6.31 29.52 -15.60
C ASP A 319 -5.19 30.53 -15.28
N LEU A 320 -4.28 30.74 -16.21
CA LEU A 320 -3.16 31.69 -16.04
C LEU A 320 -3.59 33.16 -15.88
N PRO A 321 -4.59 33.68 -16.63
CA PRO A 321 -5.07 35.02 -16.41
C PRO A 321 -5.58 35.26 -14.98
N ARG A 322 -6.34 34.33 -14.44
CA ARG A 322 -6.84 34.38 -13.06
C ARG A 322 -5.71 34.25 -12.05
N ALA A 323 -4.78 33.30 -12.27
CA ALA A 323 -3.61 33.11 -11.41
C ALA A 323 -2.80 34.40 -11.27
N ARG A 324 -2.50 35.08 -12.37
CA ARG A 324 -1.77 36.36 -12.37
C ARG A 324 -2.53 37.46 -11.66
N ARG A 325 -3.87 37.57 -11.86
CA ARG A 325 -4.69 38.56 -11.13
C ARG A 325 -4.64 38.31 -9.62
N LEU A 326 -4.79 37.07 -9.18
CA LEU A 326 -4.73 36.72 -7.77
C LEU A 326 -3.37 37.06 -7.14
N LEU A 327 -2.27 36.82 -7.87
CA LEU A 327 -0.94 37.20 -7.41
C LEU A 327 -0.81 38.72 -7.28
N ALA A 328 -1.27 39.50 -8.26
CA ALA A 328 -1.24 40.96 -8.19
C ALA A 328 -2.08 41.50 -7.02
N GLU A 329 -3.30 40.97 -6.79
CA GLU A 329 -4.17 41.31 -5.67
C GLU A 329 -3.55 40.93 -4.32
N ALA A 330 -2.72 39.89 -4.27
CA ALA A 330 -1.99 39.47 -3.09
C ALA A 330 -0.68 40.27 -2.86
N GLY A 331 -0.38 41.25 -3.71
CA GLY A 331 0.83 42.10 -3.58
C GLY A 331 2.05 41.57 -4.34
N TYR A 332 1.86 40.64 -5.26
CA TYR A 332 2.91 40.08 -6.11
C TYR A 332 2.64 40.29 -7.61
N PRO A 333 2.49 41.56 -8.10
CA PRO A 333 2.17 41.81 -9.50
C PRO A 333 3.25 41.32 -10.49
N ASP A 334 4.51 41.32 -10.07
CA ASP A 334 5.64 40.79 -10.83
C ASP A 334 6.02 39.35 -10.48
N GLY A 335 5.15 38.68 -9.69
CA GLY A 335 5.40 37.34 -9.16
C GLY A 335 6.40 37.33 -8.01
N PHE A 336 6.92 36.14 -7.67
CA PHE A 336 7.89 35.96 -6.59
C PHE A 336 8.81 34.78 -6.84
N ASP A 337 9.95 34.77 -6.13
CA ASP A 337 10.93 33.69 -6.17
C ASP A 337 10.72 32.73 -5.00
N VAL A 338 10.83 31.42 -5.26
CA VAL A 338 10.71 30.38 -4.23
C VAL A 338 11.51 29.14 -4.65
N VAL A 339 12.01 28.36 -3.70
CA VAL A 339 12.64 27.06 -3.99
C VAL A 339 11.58 25.96 -3.94
N LEU A 340 11.47 25.17 -5.01
CA LEU A 340 10.66 23.96 -5.06
C LEU A 340 11.54 22.74 -4.75
N ASP A 341 11.42 22.21 -3.54
CA ASP A 341 12.12 21.00 -3.13
C ASP A 341 11.35 19.75 -3.60
N PHE A 342 12.07 18.73 -4.09
CA PHE A 342 11.51 17.43 -4.44
C PHE A 342 12.58 16.33 -4.41
N ARG A 343 12.14 15.08 -4.38
CA ARG A 343 13.05 13.92 -4.35
C ARG A 343 13.50 13.54 -5.76
N PRO A 344 14.68 12.88 -5.91
CA PRO A 344 15.08 12.24 -7.16
C PRO A 344 13.96 11.34 -7.72
N GLY A 345 13.88 11.30 -9.05
CA GLY A 345 12.84 10.53 -9.76
C GLY A 345 11.46 11.20 -9.83
N ARG A 346 11.30 12.41 -9.24
CA ARG A 346 10.08 13.22 -9.36
C ARG A 346 10.22 14.27 -10.47
N HIS A 347 9.12 14.61 -11.10
CA HIS A 347 9.09 15.55 -12.24
C HIS A 347 8.92 17.03 -11.81
N GLY A 348 9.56 17.45 -10.69
CA GLY A 348 9.41 18.79 -10.14
C GLY A 348 9.85 19.91 -11.09
N LYS A 349 10.80 19.66 -11.98
CA LYS A 349 11.23 20.63 -13.02
C LYS A 349 10.10 20.98 -13.98
N ALA A 350 9.25 20.02 -14.35
CA ALA A 350 8.12 20.25 -15.24
C ALA A 350 7.07 21.17 -14.57
N LEU A 351 6.81 20.98 -13.28
CA LEU A 351 5.91 21.85 -12.51
C LEU A 351 6.49 23.26 -12.33
N ALA A 352 7.80 23.38 -12.06
CA ALA A 352 8.45 24.67 -11.96
C ALA A 352 8.34 25.49 -13.26
N ALA A 353 8.45 24.86 -14.43
CA ALA A 353 8.25 25.51 -15.71
C ALA A 353 6.82 26.05 -15.88
N GLN A 354 5.80 25.28 -15.52
CA GLN A 354 4.40 25.73 -15.57
C GLN A 354 4.11 26.89 -14.60
N LEU A 355 4.67 26.85 -13.39
CA LEU A 355 4.52 27.88 -12.37
C LEU A 355 5.13 29.22 -12.85
N ALA A 356 6.27 29.16 -13.54
CA ALA A 356 6.94 30.34 -14.08
C ALA A 356 6.05 31.13 -15.06
N GLU A 357 5.19 30.47 -15.81
CA GLU A 357 4.25 31.12 -16.73
C GLU A 357 3.22 32.00 -15.99
N ALA A 358 2.93 31.70 -14.71
CA ALA A 358 2.08 32.55 -13.88
C ALA A 358 2.86 33.67 -13.15
N GLY A 359 4.19 33.67 -13.22
CA GLY A 359 5.07 34.59 -12.46
C GLY A 359 5.63 33.99 -11.17
N ILE A 360 5.36 32.70 -10.88
CA ILE A 360 5.91 32.00 -9.70
C ILE A 360 7.25 31.38 -10.13
N ARG A 361 8.36 32.07 -9.85
CA ARG A 361 9.72 31.61 -10.22
C ARG A 361 10.22 30.56 -9.24
N ALA A 362 9.74 29.35 -9.41
CA ALA A 362 10.11 28.20 -8.59
C ALA A 362 11.45 27.61 -9.04
N SER A 363 12.52 27.83 -8.26
CA SER A 363 13.83 27.22 -8.51
C SER A 363 13.80 25.74 -8.10
N PRO A 364 13.91 24.78 -9.04
CA PRO A 364 13.81 23.36 -8.73
C PRO A 364 15.05 22.87 -7.99
N ARG A 365 14.87 22.26 -6.80
CA ARG A 365 15.93 21.68 -5.99
C ARG A 365 15.65 20.20 -5.72
N GLU A 366 16.42 19.36 -6.39
CA GLU A 366 16.39 17.93 -6.18
C GLU A 366 17.25 17.57 -4.95
N THR A 367 16.65 16.91 -3.96
CA THR A 367 17.28 16.61 -2.66
C THR A 367 16.96 15.19 -2.23
N SER A 368 17.94 14.45 -1.73
CA SER A 368 17.74 13.10 -1.17
C SER A 368 16.70 13.13 -0.04
N TRP A 369 16.00 12.01 0.20
CA TRP A 369 15.04 11.95 1.30
C TRP A 369 15.70 12.11 2.66
N THR A 370 16.91 11.59 2.82
CA THR A 370 17.69 11.67 4.05
C THR A 370 17.97 13.14 4.44
N ASP A 371 18.27 14.00 3.45
CA ASP A 371 18.58 15.41 3.69
C ASP A 371 17.31 16.28 3.72
N LEU A 372 16.32 15.93 2.92
CA LEU A 372 15.08 16.70 2.79
C LEU A 372 14.13 16.53 3.98
N HIS A 373 13.95 15.29 4.45
CA HIS A 373 12.98 14.99 5.50
C HIS A 373 13.22 15.72 6.83
N PRO A 374 14.45 15.82 7.37
CA PRO A 374 14.72 16.63 8.56
C PRO A 374 14.36 18.12 8.38
N ARG A 375 14.64 18.69 7.19
CA ARG A 375 14.29 20.08 6.87
C ARG A 375 12.78 20.28 6.83
N ILE A 376 12.04 19.32 6.24
CA ILE A 376 10.57 19.32 6.22
C ILE A 376 10.02 19.31 7.65
N ARG A 377 10.48 18.39 8.49
CA ARG A 377 10.05 18.25 9.88
C ARG A 377 10.29 19.51 10.71
N ASN A 378 11.40 20.18 10.47
CA ASN A 378 11.77 21.41 11.17
C ASN A 378 11.11 22.67 10.59
N GLY A 379 10.20 22.53 9.60
CA GLY A 379 9.51 23.67 8.97
C GLY A 379 10.37 24.50 8.03
N GLY A 380 11.56 24.03 7.64
CA GLY A 380 12.54 24.76 6.80
C GLY A 380 12.29 24.63 5.28
N VAL A 381 11.12 24.11 4.86
CA VAL A 381 10.78 23.91 3.46
C VAL A 381 9.48 24.65 3.13
N ALA A 382 9.59 25.71 2.34
CA ALA A 382 8.45 26.55 1.96
C ALA A 382 7.54 25.88 0.93
N PHE A 383 8.12 25.25 -0.08
CA PHE A 383 7.41 24.66 -1.20
C PHE A 383 7.99 23.29 -1.53
N TYR A 384 7.16 22.27 -1.54
CA TYR A 384 7.57 20.87 -1.69
C TYR A 384 6.68 20.14 -2.67
N PHE A 385 7.29 19.39 -3.59
CA PHE A 385 6.59 18.46 -4.45
C PHE A 385 6.83 17.02 -3.98
N GLY A 386 5.76 16.34 -3.61
CA GLY A 386 5.81 14.99 -3.05
C GLY A 386 4.63 14.12 -3.44
N GLY A 387 4.52 12.98 -2.77
CA GLY A 387 3.41 12.04 -2.90
C GLY A 387 2.89 11.61 -1.54
N VAL A 388 1.60 11.33 -1.47
CA VAL A 388 0.92 10.76 -0.31
C VAL A 388 0.20 9.48 -0.71
N VAL A 389 0.16 8.51 0.20
CA VAL A 389 -0.47 7.20 0.02
C VAL A 389 -1.48 6.98 1.13
N ALA A 390 -2.70 6.58 0.79
CA ALA A 390 -3.68 6.08 1.75
C ALA A 390 -3.42 4.57 1.99
N GLN A 391 -2.54 4.25 2.93
CA GLN A 391 -2.06 2.88 3.16
C GLN A 391 -3.14 1.93 3.70
N THR A 392 -4.12 2.47 4.40
CA THR A 392 -5.26 1.70 4.95
C THR A 392 -6.49 1.75 4.05
N ALA A 393 -6.33 2.15 2.78
CA ALA A 393 -7.42 2.37 1.84
C ALA A 393 -8.55 3.30 2.36
N GLU A 394 -8.22 4.19 3.31
CA GLU A 394 -9.13 5.17 3.88
C GLU A 394 -8.57 6.60 3.82
N ALA A 395 -9.45 7.58 3.57
CA ALA A 395 -9.07 9.00 3.56
C ALA A 395 -8.61 9.50 4.94
N SER A 396 -9.05 8.87 6.03
CA SER A 396 -8.60 9.18 7.38
C SER A 396 -7.08 9.04 7.55
N ASP A 397 -6.44 8.12 6.82
CA ASP A 397 -4.99 7.93 6.85
C ASP A 397 -4.22 9.22 6.47
N VAL A 398 -4.76 9.93 5.48
CA VAL A 398 -4.21 11.20 5.00
C VAL A 398 -4.71 12.36 5.87
N LEU A 399 -6.01 12.40 6.18
CA LEU A 399 -6.63 13.50 6.91
C LEU A 399 -6.11 13.60 8.35
N ASP A 400 -6.00 12.48 9.06
CA ASP A 400 -5.52 12.44 10.46
C ASP A 400 -4.07 12.92 10.57
N GLY A 401 -3.19 12.46 9.68
CA GLY A 401 -1.76 12.68 9.79
C GLY A 401 -1.25 13.94 9.09
N PHE A 402 -1.70 14.19 7.85
CA PHE A 402 -1.18 15.28 6.99
C PHE A 402 -1.95 16.58 7.14
N VAL A 403 -3.22 16.52 7.54
CA VAL A 403 -4.17 17.64 7.45
C VAL A 403 -4.53 18.19 8.82
N HIS A 404 -4.99 17.35 9.74
CA HIS A 404 -5.44 17.78 11.05
C HIS A 404 -4.40 18.68 11.73
N THR A 405 -4.84 19.70 12.44
CA THR A 405 -3.97 20.53 13.29
C THR A 405 -3.14 19.63 14.20
N ARG A 406 -1.85 19.93 14.32
CA ARG A 406 -0.92 19.10 15.06
C ARG A 406 -1.31 19.01 16.54
N ASP A 407 -1.61 17.81 16.98
CA ASP A 407 -1.90 17.42 18.36
C ASP A 407 -1.21 16.08 18.66
N GLU A 408 0.02 16.18 19.16
CA GLU A 408 0.86 15.00 19.42
C GLU A 408 0.29 14.12 20.52
N ALA A 409 -0.40 14.71 21.50
CA ALA A 409 -1.01 13.98 22.60
C ALA A 409 -2.13 13.06 22.14
N ARG A 410 -2.87 13.47 21.09
CA ARG A 410 -3.94 12.69 20.49
C ARG A 410 -3.53 11.99 19.18
N GLY A 411 -2.27 12.09 18.78
CA GLY A 411 -1.74 11.46 17.56
C GLY A 411 -2.18 12.09 16.24
N TYR A 412 -2.81 13.29 16.27
CA TYR A 412 -3.22 13.99 15.07
C TYR A 412 -2.13 14.92 14.51
N GLY A 413 -2.15 15.12 13.21
CA GLY A 413 -1.29 16.09 12.53
C GLY A 413 0.22 15.78 12.64
N VAL A 414 0.61 14.53 12.92
CA VAL A 414 2.00 14.15 13.18
C VAL A 414 2.91 14.39 11.96
N THR A 415 2.36 14.36 10.76
CA THR A 415 3.03 14.66 9.49
C THR A 415 2.58 15.98 8.86
N ASN A 416 1.74 16.77 9.55
CA ASN A 416 1.38 18.12 9.14
C ASN A 416 2.55 19.10 9.38
N HIS A 417 3.57 18.99 8.54
CA HIS A 417 4.74 19.86 8.60
C HIS A 417 4.52 21.24 7.98
N SER A 418 3.37 21.48 7.36
CA SER A 418 2.94 22.79 6.85
C SER A 418 2.44 23.73 7.92
N ARG A 419 2.17 23.20 9.13
CA ARG A 419 1.50 23.91 10.22
C ARG A 419 0.12 24.46 9.81
N TYR A 420 -0.52 23.79 8.86
CA TYR A 420 -1.90 24.07 8.52
C TYR A 420 -2.80 23.82 9.74
N SER A 421 -3.84 24.66 9.87
CA SER A 421 -4.84 24.52 10.92
C SER A 421 -6.18 25.03 10.39
N ASN A 422 -7.21 24.22 10.51
CA ASN A 422 -8.58 24.58 10.20
C ASN A 422 -9.52 23.86 11.17
N PRO A 423 -10.12 24.59 12.14
CA PRO A 423 -10.99 23.98 13.16
C PRO A 423 -12.19 23.21 12.60
N ARG A 424 -12.71 23.61 11.42
CA ARG A 424 -13.82 22.90 10.76
C ARG A 424 -13.35 21.55 10.21
N ALA A 425 -12.19 21.52 9.56
CA ALA A 425 -11.59 20.28 9.08
C ALA A 425 -11.29 19.34 10.26
N ASP A 426 -10.69 19.86 11.33
CA ASP A 426 -10.36 19.10 12.54
C ASP A 426 -11.61 18.47 13.15
N ALA A 427 -12.68 19.25 13.32
CA ALA A 427 -13.94 18.75 13.88
C ALA A 427 -14.58 17.65 13.01
N LEU A 428 -14.54 17.76 11.69
CA LEU A 428 -15.07 16.73 10.76
C LEU A 428 -14.23 15.44 10.81
N ILE A 429 -12.91 15.56 10.88
CA ILE A 429 -11.99 14.44 11.00
C ILE A 429 -12.23 13.70 12.33
N GLU A 430 -12.34 14.43 13.44
CA GLU A 430 -12.60 13.86 14.76
C GLU A 430 -13.97 13.19 14.85
N GLN A 431 -15.01 13.81 14.26
CA GLN A 431 -16.35 13.22 14.16
C GLN A 431 -16.32 11.94 13.31
N ALA A 432 -15.60 11.94 12.19
CA ALA A 432 -15.44 10.73 11.37
C ALA A 432 -14.75 9.61 12.13
N ALA A 433 -13.71 9.92 12.92
CA ALA A 433 -13.02 8.95 13.75
C ALA A 433 -13.93 8.34 14.82
N ALA A 434 -14.89 9.09 15.36
CA ALA A 434 -15.85 8.65 16.37
C ALA A 434 -17.10 7.97 15.79
N THR A 435 -17.34 8.03 14.47
CA THR A 435 -18.57 7.53 13.84
C THR A 435 -18.40 6.11 13.34
N LEU A 436 -19.13 5.15 13.93
CA LEU A 436 -19.12 3.73 13.52
C LEU A 436 -20.01 3.45 12.30
N ASP A 437 -21.09 4.24 12.09
CA ASP A 437 -21.90 4.13 10.89
C ASP A 437 -21.10 4.50 9.65
N MET A 438 -20.87 3.53 8.78
CA MET A 438 -19.98 3.66 7.62
C MET A 438 -20.48 4.65 6.58
N THR A 439 -21.79 4.83 6.45
CA THR A 439 -22.38 5.80 5.50
C THR A 439 -22.16 7.22 5.98
N ARG A 440 -22.51 7.48 7.24
CA ARG A 440 -22.29 8.79 7.88
C ARG A 440 -20.81 9.14 7.94
N ARG A 441 -19.94 8.16 8.31
CA ARG A 441 -18.49 8.33 8.37
C ARG A 441 -17.92 8.70 7.02
N ARG A 442 -18.34 8.02 5.95
CA ARG A 442 -17.93 8.37 4.58
C ARG A 442 -18.29 9.83 4.25
N GLY A 443 -19.50 10.26 4.56
CA GLY A 443 -19.93 11.65 4.33
C GLY A 443 -19.05 12.66 5.07
N LEU A 444 -18.71 12.40 6.34
CA LEU A 444 -17.85 13.28 7.13
C LEU A 444 -16.42 13.37 6.55
N LEU A 445 -15.85 12.25 6.10
CA LEU A 445 -14.53 12.25 5.45
C LEU A 445 -14.55 12.99 4.11
N GLN A 446 -15.63 12.87 3.34
CA GLN A 446 -15.83 13.61 2.10
C GLN A 446 -15.93 15.11 2.35
N GLU A 447 -16.75 15.54 3.32
CA GLU A 447 -16.87 16.94 3.71
C GLU A 447 -15.53 17.50 4.24
N ALA A 448 -14.80 16.74 5.08
CA ALA A 448 -13.48 17.15 5.51
C ALA A 448 -12.53 17.36 4.33
N MET A 449 -12.53 16.45 3.36
CA MET A 449 -11.70 16.57 2.14
C MET A 449 -12.09 17.81 1.33
N GLU A 450 -13.38 18.13 1.20
CA GLU A 450 -13.86 19.33 0.49
C GLU A 450 -13.37 20.62 1.16
N VAL A 451 -13.47 20.71 2.49
CA VAL A 451 -12.97 21.85 3.27
C VAL A 451 -11.46 22.04 3.05
N VAL A 452 -10.72 20.96 3.13
CA VAL A 452 -9.25 20.97 3.00
C VAL A 452 -8.81 21.37 1.60
N MET A 453 -9.48 20.83 0.57
CA MET A 453 -9.14 21.17 -0.82
C MET A 453 -9.47 22.62 -1.16
N ALA A 454 -10.51 23.19 -0.54
CA ALA A 454 -10.82 24.62 -0.69
C ALA A 454 -9.70 25.54 -0.16
N ASP A 455 -8.97 25.13 0.88
CA ASP A 455 -7.89 25.92 1.47
C ASP A 455 -6.56 25.85 0.66
N ARG A 456 -6.40 24.88 -0.22
CA ARG A 456 -5.28 24.71 -1.17
C ARG A 456 -3.87 24.79 -0.55
N PHE A 457 -3.71 24.40 0.71
CA PHE A 457 -2.36 24.27 1.28
C PHE A 457 -1.62 23.03 0.77
N LEU A 458 -2.38 22.03 0.34
CA LEU A 458 -1.94 20.90 -0.47
C LEU A 458 -2.68 20.98 -1.81
N VAL A 459 -1.93 21.07 -2.90
CA VAL A 459 -2.48 21.15 -4.25
C VAL A 459 -2.26 19.81 -4.95
N PRO A 460 -3.30 18.98 -5.09
CA PRO A 460 -3.19 17.71 -5.82
C PRO A 460 -2.84 17.95 -7.29
N VAL A 461 -1.95 17.11 -7.83
CA VAL A 461 -1.46 17.20 -9.21
C VAL A 461 -1.90 15.99 -10.02
N ALA A 462 -1.49 14.78 -9.59
CA ALA A 462 -1.75 13.54 -10.30
C ALA A 462 -1.99 12.37 -9.35
N GLY A 463 -3.00 11.55 -9.65
CA GLY A 463 -3.17 10.22 -9.08
C GLY A 463 -2.41 9.21 -9.94
N LEU A 464 -1.40 8.58 -9.38
CA LEU A 464 -0.52 7.68 -10.12
C LEU A 464 -1.21 6.34 -10.40
N TYR A 465 -0.87 5.73 -11.53
CA TYR A 465 -1.21 4.34 -11.81
C TYR A 465 -0.06 3.44 -11.37
N GLU A 466 -0.41 2.32 -10.82
CA GLU A 466 0.50 1.20 -10.65
C GLU A 466 0.57 0.44 -11.98
N VAL A 467 1.78 0.21 -12.46
CA VAL A 467 2.01 -0.41 -13.77
C VAL A 467 2.73 -1.74 -13.58
N TYR A 468 2.14 -2.76 -14.16
CA TYR A 468 2.64 -4.13 -14.17
C TYR A 468 2.80 -4.63 -15.59
N GLY A 469 3.74 -5.55 -15.79
CA GLY A 469 3.74 -6.45 -16.94
C GLY A 469 3.21 -7.81 -16.51
N ALA A 470 2.41 -8.46 -17.35
CA ALA A 470 1.95 -9.81 -17.09
C ALA A 470 2.02 -10.68 -18.37
N SER A 471 2.51 -11.91 -18.21
CA SER A 471 2.42 -12.94 -19.23
C SER A 471 0.95 -13.28 -19.51
N ARG A 472 0.61 -13.60 -20.74
CA ARG A 472 -0.74 -14.07 -21.10
C ARG A 472 -1.08 -15.46 -20.54
N ARG A 473 -0.05 -16.20 -20.04
CA ARG A 473 -0.21 -17.49 -19.36
C ARG A 473 -0.60 -17.38 -17.88
N VAL A 474 -0.59 -16.17 -17.33
CA VAL A 474 -0.99 -15.94 -15.95
C VAL A 474 -2.20 -15.03 -15.90
N ARG A 475 -3.23 -15.45 -15.17
CA ARG A 475 -4.29 -14.56 -14.75
C ARG A 475 -3.80 -13.79 -13.53
N PHE A 476 -3.47 -12.54 -13.74
CA PHE A 476 -3.06 -11.59 -12.72
C PHE A 476 -3.93 -10.34 -12.82
N GLU A 477 -4.48 -9.93 -11.71
CA GLU A 477 -5.26 -8.71 -11.55
C GLU A 477 -4.65 -7.93 -10.38
N PRO A 478 -4.06 -6.74 -10.63
CA PRO A 478 -3.47 -5.94 -9.57
C PRO A 478 -4.51 -5.49 -8.55
N ARG A 479 -4.02 -5.10 -7.38
CA ARG A 479 -4.82 -4.64 -6.23
C ARG A 479 -4.47 -3.18 -5.89
N LEU A 480 -5.44 -2.41 -5.39
CA LEU A 480 -5.19 -1.03 -4.96
C LEU A 480 -4.21 -0.97 -3.76
N ASP A 481 -4.20 -2.01 -2.91
CA ASP A 481 -3.28 -2.13 -1.77
C ASP A 481 -1.88 -2.67 -2.16
N MET A 482 -1.62 -2.81 -3.47
CA MET A 482 -0.34 -3.25 -4.07
C MET A 482 0.17 -4.62 -3.59
N LYS A 483 -0.64 -5.42 -2.90
CA LYS A 483 -0.27 -6.77 -2.49
C LYS A 483 -0.13 -7.70 -3.69
N LEU A 484 0.92 -8.52 -3.69
CA LEU A 484 1.22 -9.50 -4.73
C LEU A 484 0.87 -10.91 -4.21
N LEU A 485 -0.41 -11.23 -4.18
CA LEU A 485 -0.91 -12.45 -3.56
C LEU A 485 -0.90 -13.63 -4.54
N GLY A 486 0.02 -14.58 -4.34
CA GLY A 486 0.12 -15.78 -5.16
C GLY A 486 -1.16 -16.61 -5.19
N ARG A 487 -1.94 -16.62 -4.08
CA ARG A 487 -3.25 -17.29 -4.02
C ARG A 487 -4.28 -16.75 -5.02
N GLU A 488 -4.09 -15.55 -5.50
CA GLU A 488 -4.97 -14.91 -6.48
C GLU A 488 -4.48 -15.06 -7.91
N MET A 489 -3.27 -15.55 -8.10
CA MET A 489 -2.70 -15.84 -9.42
C MET A 489 -3.16 -17.22 -9.89
N ARG A 490 -3.41 -17.37 -11.20
CA ARG A 490 -3.70 -18.66 -11.84
C ARG A 490 -2.81 -18.75 -13.06
N THR A 491 -2.07 -19.85 -13.15
CA THR A 491 -1.27 -20.21 -14.32
C THR A 491 -2.07 -21.15 -15.20
N GLU A 492 -2.15 -20.87 -16.49
CA GLU A 492 -2.78 -21.72 -17.51
C GLU A 492 -1.84 -22.84 -17.95
#